data_97c57ed4c85b00b430b1628640ec9fac
#
_entry.id   97c57ed4c85b00b430b1628640ec9fac
#
_cell.length_a   1.000
_cell.length_b   1.000
_cell.length_c   1.000
_cell.angle_alpha   90.00
_cell.angle_beta   90.00
_cell.angle_gamma   90.00
#
_symmetry.space_group_name_H-M   'P 1'
#
loop_
_entity.id
_entity.type
_entity.pdbx_description
1 polymer ?
#
loop_
_entity_poly.entity_id
_entity_poly.type
_entity_poly.pdbx_seq_one_letter_code
_entity_poly.pdbx_strand_id
1 'polypeptide(L)'
;YSSAASDVYKRQLLGRVKRVGGNLWAKPFARTSKAGGETEAEKIFGVVERRGNEYYLRPSQKNARLDYLLDDIGKCRDGDFVAAMLIGERKFKQARIFKNYGPFDLNKAVSCLVLDKYGIGCDFPETVGKEAARCPKFSKKGRADLISVPLVTIDGDDSKDFDDAVYAERTAFGFNLIVAIADVAFYVRPGSALDREAYRRGNSVYLPNMVVPMLPEKLSNDLCSLKPKVERAAIACFMKIDRSGNLKSYEFKRAVIKSAARLTYREVQDAFDGRFNAQTSGLFTTVIQPLYEAYFALDKARKKRGALELDVPEVKIKVGKDGLIQSVSKAEHYASHSLVEEFMINANVAAARVLAAQNLPVMYRVHEKPLKEKLDEIEPLLRSLRLKLPEQPALKPAHFNRLLEACAGKGWSAGIGNLILRLQAQARYSPEHLGHFGLGLADYAHFTSPIRRYADLLIHRALIKAYNMPDGGGLEDNADRGLFEQIGEHISATERQAVCAERETVARFLSAYMQPALGSDFDVKISGLTSAGIFAAVESLGAEGLIPIRTLPDDDYQLRNCGFELFGTRSGRTFMFGDVIRARLTEASPVTGGLIFKYVDAVSYTHLRAHETKANL
;
A
#
# COMPACT_ATOMS: atom_id res chain seq x y z
N TYR A 1 1.76 20.69 -4.77
CA TYR A 1 0.80 21.03 -3.70
C TYR A 1 0.20 19.81 -2.97
N SER A 2 0.85 18.64 -2.95
CA SER A 2 0.25 17.47 -2.26
C SER A 2 0.99 17.02 -0.99
N SER A 3 2.07 17.66 -0.58
CA SER A 3 2.79 17.31 0.66
C SER A 3 2.47 18.18 1.87
N ALA A 4 1.62 19.20 1.72
CA ALA A 4 1.33 20.15 2.80
C ALA A 4 0.04 19.84 3.61
N ALA A 5 -0.78 18.90 3.16
CA ALA A 5 -2.07 18.66 3.80
C ALA A 5 -2.03 17.79 5.07
N SER A 6 -0.97 17.02 5.31
CA SER A 6 -0.89 16.15 6.50
C SER A 6 -0.39 16.85 7.77
N ASP A 7 0.12 18.07 7.66
CA ASP A 7 0.74 18.80 8.78
C ASP A 7 -0.19 19.88 9.39
N VAL A 8 -1.40 20.02 8.87
CA VAL A 8 -2.28 21.17 9.18
C VAL A 8 -3.01 21.02 10.53
N TYR A 9 -3.18 19.81 11.06
CA TYR A 9 -4.04 19.58 12.23
C TYR A 9 -3.41 19.88 13.60
N LYS A 10 -2.12 20.23 13.68
CA LYS A 10 -1.47 20.50 14.99
C LYS A 10 -0.66 21.79 15.09
N ARG A 11 -0.77 22.71 14.11
CA ARG A 11 0.00 23.96 14.13
C ARG A 11 -0.95 25.15 14.21
N GLN A 12 -0.93 25.87 15.32
CA GLN A 12 -1.54 27.19 15.42
C GLN A 12 -0.68 28.18 14.63
N LEU A 13 -1.28 28.90 13.70
CA LEU A 13 -0.63 29.94 12.90
C LEU A 13 -1.19 31.30 13.29
N LEU A 14 -0.29 32.20 13.68
CA LEU A 14 -0.62 33.62 13.77
C LEU A 14 -0.47 34.25 12.38
N GLY A 15 -1.56 34.84 11.87
CA GLY A 15 -1.60 35.44 10.56
C GLY A 15 -2.53 36.64 10.48
N ARG A 16 -2.27 37.55 9.56
CA ARG A 16 -3.22 38.63 9.23
C ARG A 16 -4.25 38.12 8.22
N VAL A 17 -5.52 38.23 8.57
CA VAL A 17 -6.63 37.93 7.68
C VAL A 17 -7.04 39.20 6.95
N LYS A 18 -7.09 39.16 5.63
CA LYS A 18 -7.54 40.27 4.78
C LYS A 18 -8.68 39.78 3.86
N ARG A 19 -9.72 40.58 3.75
CA ARG A 19 -10.84 40.32 2.84
C ARG A 19 -10.53 40.97 1.49
N VAL A 20 -10.48 40.16 0.43
CA VAL A 20 -10.27 40.64 -0.95
C VAL A 20 -11.30 39.96 -1.85
N GLY A 21 -12.14 40.73 -2.51
CA GLY A 21 -13.15 40.19 -3.44
C GLY A 21 -14.14 39.21 -2.83
N GLY A 22 -14.52 39.39 -1.55
CA GLY A 22 -15.49 38.51 -0.87
C GLY A 22 -14.85 37.30 -0.17
N ASN A 23 -13.61 36.94 -0.50
CA ASN A 23 -12.89 35.82 0.08
C ASN A 23 -11.94 36.24 1.20
N LEU A 24 -11.80 35.38 2.22
CA LEU A 24 -10.85 35.58 3.33
C LEU A 24 -9.49 34.98 2.99
N TRP A 25 -8.46 35.82 2.93
CA TRP A 25 -7.08 35.43 2.73
C TRP A 25 -6.29 35.56 4.04
N ALA A 26 -5.64 34.50 4.49
CA ALA A 26 -4.77 34.52 5.64
C ALA A 26 -3.30 34.48 5.22
N LYS A 27 -2.54 35.52 5.54
CA LYS A 27 -1.07 35.51 5.36
C LYS A 27 -0.43 35.18 6.70
N PRO A 28 0.16 33.98 6.87
CA PRO A 28 0.83 33.63 8.09
C PRO A 28 2.12 34.46 8.25
N PHE A 29 2.35 35.04 9.41
CA PHE A 29 3.58 35.79 9.72
C PHE A 29 4.37 35.18 10.87
N ALA A 30 3.81 34.22 11.63
CA ALA A 30 4.54 33.46 12.63
C ALA A 30 3.96 32.02 12.72
N ARG A 31 4.84 31.05 12.94
CA ARG A 31 4.46 29.73 13.43
C ARG A 31 4.61 29.77 14.95
N THR A 32 3.52 29.59 15.67
CA THR A 32 3.62 29.40 17.13
C THR A 32 4.14 27.99 17.38
N SER A 33 5.36 27.87 17.93
CA SER A 33 5.75 26.66 18.63
C SER A 33 4.77 26.42 19.77
N LYS A 34 4.42 25.16 20.06
CA LYS A 34 3.67 24.80 21.26
C LYS A 34 4.27 25.52 22.46
N ALA A 35 3.45 26.21 23.22
CA ALA A 35 3.85 26.77 24.50
C ALA A 35 4.38 25.63 25.40
N GLY A 36 5.68 25.66 25.74
CA GLY A 36 6.27 24.81 26.77
C GLY A 36 6.82 23.44 26.32
N GLY A 37 7.42 23.33 25.12
CA GLY A 37 8.20 22.15 24.76
C GLY A 37 9.48 22.55 24.03
N GLU A 38 10.60 21.98 24.41
CA GLU A 38 11.85 22.03 23.68
C GLU A 38 11.57 21.83 22.19
N THR A 39 12.08 22.69 21.32
CA THR A 39 12.03 22.50 19.87
C THR A 39 12.69 21.16 19.58
N GLU A 40 11.91 20.13 19.20
CA GLU A 40 12.49 18.88 18.72
C GLU A 40 13.47 19.25 17.61
N ALA A 41 14.76 19.00 17.84
CA ALA A 41 15.80 19.27 16.89
C ALA A 41 15.47 18.50 15.61
N GLU A 42 15.50 19.18 14.47
CA GLU A 42 15.16 18.59 13.17
C GLU A 42 16.13 17.44 12.88
N LYS A 43 15.59 16.21 12.76
CA LYS A 43 16.37 15.01 12.44
C LYS A 43 16.61 14.93 10.94
N ILE A 44 17.87 14.70 10.58
CA ILE A 44 18.31 14.52 9.19
C ILE A 44 18.96 13.15 9.05
N PHE A 45 18.61 12.46 7.97
CA PHE A 45 19.16 11.16 7.61
C PHE A 45 19.98 11.30 6.33
N GLY A 46 21.16 10.67 6.28
CA GLY A 46 22.03 10.80 5.12
C GLY A 46 23.28 9.95 5.22
N VAL A 47 24.27 10.31 4.42
CA VAL A 47 25.57 9.63 4.32
C VAL A 47 26.67 10.59 4.71
N VAL A 48 27.65 10.09 5.47
CA VAL A 48 28.88 10.82 5.78
C VAL A 48 29.74 10.89 4.51
N GLU A 49 30.15 12.08 4.13
CA GLU A 49 31.00 12.31 2.97
C GLU A 49 32.21 13.15 3.38
N ARG A 50 33.40 12.64 3.09
CA ARG A 50 34.66 13.35 3.35
C ARG A 50 34.99 14.29 2.21
N ARG A 51 35.27 15.57 2.50
CA ARG A 51 35.73 16.59 1.53
C ARG A 51 36.96 17.27 2.12
N GLY A 52 38.13 16.89 1.65
CA GLY A 52 39.40 17.35 2.23
C GLY A 52 39.57 16.91 3.67
N ASN A 53 39.68 17.85 4.60
CA ASN A 53 39.78 17.57 6.04
C ASN A 53 38.45 17.66 6.79
N GLU A 54 37.36 17.98 6.11
CA GLU A 54 36.04 18.13 6.73
C GLU A 54 35.13 16.99 6.33
N TYR A 55 34.13 16.74 7.18
CA TYR A 55 33.10 15.75 6.93
C TYR A 55 31.74 16.42 6.84
N TYR A 56 30.96 16.00 5.87
CA TYR A 56 29.64 16.52 5.59
C TYR A 56 28.61 15.40 5.68
N LEU A 57 27.40 15.74 6.12
CA LEU A 57 26.24 14.90 5.96
C LEU A 57 25.57 15.26 4.64
N ARG A 58 25.58 14.34 3.67
CA ARG A 58 24.77 14.42 2.45
C ARG A 58 23.39 13.81 2.73
N PRO A 59 22.32 14.63 2.74
CA PRO A 59 20.99 14.14 3.08
C PRO A 59 20.48 13.07 2.10
N SER A 60 19.72 12.13 2.64
CA SER A 60 19.07 11.06 1.88
C SER A 60 17.76 11.49 1.20
N GLN A 61 17.37 12.74 1.30
CA GLN A 61 16.17 13.30 0.66
C GLN A 61 16.45 13.72 -0.78
N LYS A 62 15.56 13.31 -1.73
CA LYS A 62 15.69 13.64 -3.17
C LYS A 62 15.78 15.14 -3.46
N ASN A 63 15.15 15.98 -2.63
CA ASN A 63 15.08 17.43 -2.83
C ASN A 63 16.04 18.22 -1.92
N ALA A 64 16.99 17.56 -1.27
CA ALA A 64 17.95 18.24 -0.42
C ALA A 64 18.87 19.11 -1.30
N ARG A 65 18.94 20.43 -0.99
CA ARG A 65 19.76 21.40 -1.73
C ARG A 65 21.09 21.67 -1.06
N LEU A 66 21.28 21.18 0.15
CA LEU A 66 22.38 21.56 1.03
C LEU A 66 22.89 20.34 1.78
N ASP A 67 24.21 20.24 1.87
CA ASP A 67 24.91 19.35 2.77
C ASP A 67 25.17 20.07 4.10
N TYR A 68 25.36 19.31 5.17
CA TYR A 68 25.55 19.83 6.52
C TYR A 68 26.93 19.46 7.02
N LEU A 69 27.69 20.44 7.50
CA LEU A 69 28.98 20.18 8.14
C LEU A 69 28.74 19.37 9.42
N LEU A 70 29.49 18.29 9.59
CA LEU A 70 29.43 17.47 10.77
C LEU A 70 30.37 18.03 11.85
N ASP A 71 29.82 18.26 13.04
CA ASP A 71 30.54 18.76 14.22
C ASP A 71 31.57 17.73 14.71
N ASP A 72 31.16 16.47 14.77
CA ASP A 72 32.00 15.32 15.11
C ASP A 72 31.44 14.08 14.42
N ILE A 73 32.33 13.26 13.86
CA ILE A 73 31.93 11.99 13.25
C ILE A 73 32.07 10.79 14.22
N GLY A 74 32.72 10.97 15.36
CA GLY A 74 32.94 9.90 16.35
C GLY A 74 33.62 8.66 15.73
N LYS A 75 32.92 7.52 15.75
CA LYS A 75 33.38 6.26 15.14
C LYS A 75 32.90 6.05 13.71
N CYS A 76 32.20 7.02 13.10
CA CYS A 76 31.70 6.90 11.73
C CYS A 76 32.84 7.05 10.72
N ARG A 77 32.64 6.49 9.55
CA ARG A 77 33.57 6.53 8.42
C ARG A 77 32.92 7.19 7.22
N ASP A 78 33.72 7.58 6.27
CA ASP A 78 33.23 8.00 4.96
C ASP A 78 32.37 6.90 4.32
N GLY A 79 31.20 7.27 3.82
CA GLY A 79 30.20 6.34 3.28
C GLY A 79 29.21 5.74 4.29
N ASP A 80 29.39 5.97 5.60
CA ASP A 80 28.45 5.47 6.61
C ASP A 80 27.09 6.18 6.52
N PHE A 81 26.02 5.40 6.65
CA PHE A 81 24.67 5.92 6.82
C PHE A 81 24.43 6.34 8.26
N VAL A 82 23.94 7.55 8.46
CA VAL A 82 23.75 8.13 9.79
C VAL A 82 22.44 8.88 9.92
N ALA A 83 22.00 9.00 11.17
CA ALA A 83 21.01 9.98 11.58
C ALA A 83 21.68 11.06 12.42
N ALA A 84 21.39 12.32 12.12
CA ALA A 84 21.94 13.48 12.79
C ALA A 84 20.84 14.48 13.16
N MET A 85 21.13 15.31 14.16
CA MET A 85 20.31 16.46 14.55
C MET A 85 20.98 17.74 14.08
N LEU A 86 20.17 18.69 13.59
CA LEU A 86 20.66 20.02 13.28
C LEU A 86 21.11 20.73 14.55
N ILE A 87 22.27 21.39 14.47
CA ILE A 87 22.84 22.18 15.55
C ILE A 87 22.83 23.66 15.13
N GLY A 88 22.46 24.55 16.07
CA GLY A 88 22.52 25.98 15.88
C GLY A 88 21.37 26.58 15.07
N GLU A 89 21.43 27.92 14.88
CA GLU A 89 20.46 28.63 14.06
C GLU A 89 20.60 28.25 12.58
N ARG A 90 19.49 28.27 11.82
CA ARG A 90 19.39 27.88 10.39
C ARG A 90 20.49 28.46 9.47
N LYS A 91 21.29 29.42 9.92
CA LYS A 91 22.39 30.02 9.14
C LYS A 91 23.67 29.19 9.10
N PHE A 92 23.92 28.32 10.08
CA PHE A 92 25.16 27.54 10.21
C PHE A 92 24.92 26.04 10.00
N LYS A 93 24.45 25.61 8.97
CA LYS A 93 24.27 24.26 8.40
C LYS A 93 25.17 23.16 9.02
N GLN A 94 25.14 23.02 10.34
CA GLN A 94 25.86 22.00 11.08
C GLN A 94 24.93 20.93 11.59
N ALA A 95 25.43 19.69 11.69
CA ALA A 95 24.68 18.58 12.22
C ALA A 95 25.55 17.70 13.12
N ARG A 96 24.94 17.09 14.14
CA ARG A 96 25.59 16.16 15.06
C ARG A 96 24.98 14.78 14.90
N ILE A 97 25.83 13.79 14.65
CA ILE A 97 25.42 12.38 14.53
C ILE A 97 24.97 11.87 15.90
N PHE A 98 23.81 11.23 15.96
CA PHE A 98 23.33 10.51 17.14
C PHE A 98 23.15 9.00 16.90
N LYS A 99 23.11 8.55 15.63
CA LYS A 99 23.01 7.12 15.28
C LYS A 99 23.80 6.81 14.01
N ASN A 100 24.57 5.74 14.04
CA ASN A 100 25.29 5.19 12.90
C ASN A 100 24.66 3.83 12.52
N TYR A 101 24.27 3.67 11.25
CA TYR A 101 23.74 2.42 10.68
C TYR A 101 24.84 1.58 10.00
N GLY A 102 26.06 2.14 9.88
CA GLY A 102 27.18 1.52 9.18
C GLY A 102 27.26 1.85 7.70
N PRO A 103 28.14 1.18 6.96
CA PRO A 103 28.31 1.39 5.53
C PRO A 103 27.06 1.00 4.75
N PHE A 104 27.03 1.42 3.46
CA PHE A 104 25.91 1.07 2.59
C PHE A 104 25.68 -0.43 2.54
N ASP A 105 24.54 -0.85 3.04
CA ASP A 105 24.06 -2.23 3.02
C ASP A 105 22.53 -2.22 2.81
N LEU A 106 22.09 -2.78 1.68
CA LEU A 106 20.67 -2.93 1.35
C LEU A 106 19.95 -3.80 2.39
N ASN A 107 20.64 -4.79 2.96
CA ASN A 107 20.02 -5.71 3.92
C ASN A 107 19.63 -5.07 5.23
N LYS A 108 20.40 -4.12 5.72
CA LYS A 108 20.22 -3.59 7.08
C LYS A 108 20.21 -2.07 7.12
N ALA A 109 21.29 -1.42 6.68
CA ALA A 109 21.46 0.01 6.87
C ALA A 109 20.36 0.83 6.20
N VAL A 110 20.00 0.51 4.94
CA VAL A 110 18.96 1.21 4.18
C VAL A 110 17.59 1.05 4.83
N SER A 111 17.20 -0.19 5.13
CA SER A 111 15.88 -0.45 5.74
C SER A 111 15.76 0.14 7.13
N CYS A 112 16.80 0.01 7.99
CA CYS A 112 16.80 0.60 9.34
C CYS A 112 16.73 2.13 9.28
N LEU A 113 17.46 2.78 8.37
CA LEU A 113 17.41 4.22 8.20
C LEU A 113 16.00 4.69 7.77
N VAL A 114 15.38 3.99 6.82
CA VAL A 114 14.03 4.32 6.35
C VAL A 114 13.02 4.13 7.49
N LEU A 115 13.08 3.02 8.21
CA LEU A 115 12.18 2.75 9.34
C LEU A 115 12.28 3.83 10.42
N ASP A 116 13.50 4.19 10.82
CA ASP A 116 13.72 5.26 11.80
C ASP A 116 13.23 6.63 11.29
N LYS A 117 13.42 6.93 10.01
CA LYS A 117 12.94 8.16 9.38
C LYS A 117 11.42 8.31 9.50
N TYR A 118 10.69 7.20 9.38
CA TYR A 118 9.23 7.17 9.53
C TYR A 118 8.76 6.86 10.96
N GLY A 119 9.67 6.76 11.94
CA GLY A 119 9.35 6.50 13.34
C GLY A 119 8.86 5.08 13.61
N ILE A 120 9.21 4.12 12.74
CA ILE A 120 8.79 2.72 12.82
C ILE A 120 9.84 1.95 13.61
N GLY A 121 9.50 1.52 14.84
CA GLY A 121 10.38 0.74 15.70
C GLY A 121 10.39 -0.75 15.32
N CYS A 122 11.57 -1.35 15.21
CA CYS A 122 11.72 -2.77 14.89
C CYS A 122 11.54 -3.66 16.13
N ASP A 123 12.11 -3.27 17.26
CA ASP A 123 12.17 -4.08 18.46
C ASP A 123 10.88 -4.00 19.28
N PHE A 124 10.55 -5.09 19.96
CA PHE A 124 9.47 -5.12 20.94
C PHE A 124 10.00 -4.84 22.35
N PRO A 125 9.26 -4.09 23.17
CA PRO A 125 9.57 -3.95 24.58
C PRO A 125 9.65 -5.32 25.30
N GLU A 126 10.52 -5.45 26.29
CA GLU A 126 10.70 -6.70 27.04
C GLU A 126 9.40 -7.21 27.69
N THR A 127 8.55 -6.27 28.16
CA THR A 127 7.22 -6.59 28.72
C THR A 127 6.32 -7.30 27.72
N VAL A 128 6.35 -6.89 26.46
CA VAL A 128 5.59 -7.49 25.35
C VAL A 128 6.10 -8.91 25.06
N GLY A 129 7.42 -9.08 25.03
CA GLY A 129 8.04 -10.40 24.84
C GLY A 129 7.69 -11.37 25.97
N LYS A 130 7.71 -10.91 27.23
CA LYS A 130 7.33 -11.72 28.40
C LYS A 130 5.85 -12.11 28.36
N GLU A 131 4.96 -11.22 27.95
CA GLU A 131 3.52 -11.51 27.81
C GLU A 131 3.28 -12.53 26.68
N ALA A 132 3.88 -12.32 25.51
CA ALA A 132 3.79 -13.24 24.39
C ALA A 132 4.25 -14.69 24.73
N ALA A 133 5.30 -14.81 25.54
CA ALA A 133 5.80 -16.12 26.01
C ALA A 133 4.83 -16.84 26.95
N ARG A 134 3.95 -16.09 27.64
CA ARG A 134 2.99 -16.61 28.65
C ARG A 134 1.58 -16.77 28.11
N CYS A 135 1.37 -16.58 26.81
CA CYS A 135 0.03 -16.72 26.21
C CYS A 135 -0.60 -18.08 26.53
N PRO A 136 -1.86 -18.11 26.99
CA PRO A 136 -2.55 -19.34 27.34
C PRO A 136 -2.87 -20.18 26.10
N LYS A 137 -3.05 -21.49 26.29
CA LYS A 137 -3.67 -22.35 25.29
C LYS A 137 -5.17 -22.04 25.24
N PHE A 138 -5.76 -22.04 24.03
CA PHE A 138 -7.22 -21.87 23.91
C PHE A 138 -7.97 -23.13 24.34
N SER A 139 -9.22 -22.96 24.81
CA SER A 139 -10.16 -24.04 25.10
C SER A 139 -11.07 -24.30 23.91
N LYS A 140 -11.44 -25.57 23.70
CA LYS A 140 -12.46 -25.96 22.71
C LYS A 140 -13.90 -25.71 23.21
N LYS A 141 -14.06 -25.55 24.53
CA LYS A 141 -15.38 -25.40 25.16
C LYS A 141 -16.06 -24.11 24.66
N GLY A 142 -17.30 -24.25 24.18
CA GLY A 142 -18.06 -23.10 23.68
C GLY A 142 -17.67 -22.59 22.27
N ARG A 143 -16.69 -23.23 21.62
CA ARG A 143 -16.32 -22.93 20.24
C ARG A 143 -16.98 -23.91 19.27
N ALA A 144 -17.35 -23.46 18.09
CA ALA A 144 -17.82 -24.32 17.01
C ALA A 144 -16.67 -25.24 16.55
N ASP A 145 -16.99 -26.54 16.41
CA ASP A 145 -16.04 -27.53 15.92
C ASP A 145 -16.04 -27.56 14.38
N LEU A 146 -14.96 -27.08 13.78
CA LEU A 146 -14.72 -27.10 12.34
C LEU A 146 -13.50 -27.93 11.98
N ILE A 147 -13.02 -28.83 12.87
CA ILE A 147 -11.82 -29.64 12.66
C ILE A 147 -11.94 -30.56 11.45
N SER A 148 -13.15 -31.07 11.19
CA SER A 148 -13.46 -31.95 10.06
C SER A 148 -13.73 -31.22 8.75
N VAL A 149 -13.98 -29.90 8.77
CA VAL A 149 -14.18 -29.11 7.57
C VAL A 149 -12.84 -28.84 6.89
N PRO A 150 -12.67 -29.20 5.61
CA PRO A 150 -11.37 -29.07 4.93
C PRO A 150 -11.07 -27.63 4.50
N LEU A 151 -11.03 -26.72 5.48
CA LEU A 151 -10.58 -25.35 5.28
C LEU A 151 -9.12 -25.34 4.79
N VAL A 152 -8.79 -24.44 3.87
CA VAL A 152 -7.41 -24.26 3.37
C VAL A 152 -6.99 -22.81 3.54
N THR A 153 -5.69 -22.57 3.78
CA THR A 153 -5.08 -21.25 3.67
C THR A 153 -4.48 -21.10 2.28
N ILE A 154 -4.59 -19.92 1.66
CA ILE A 154 -4.08 -19.62 0.32
C ILE A 154 -3.31 -18.29 0.39
N ASP A 155 -1.97 -18.37 0.30
CA ASP A 155 -1.10 -17.25 0.58
C ASP A 155 0.07 -17.16 -0.40
N GLY A 156 0.90 -16.12 -0.27
CA GLY A 156 2.17 -16.01 -0.98
C GLY A 156 3.19 -17.06 -0.54
N ASP A 157 4.20 -17.33 -1.37
CA ASP A 157 5.20 -18.38 -1.14
C ASP A 157 5.94 -18.22 0.20
N ASP A 158 6.26 -16.97 0.56
CA ASP A 158 7.09 -16.62 1.72
C ASP A 158 6.28 -16.28 2.98
N SER A 159 4.94 -16.34 2.92
CA SER A 159 4.06 -16.02 4.05
C SER A 159 4.20 -17.03 5.19
N LYS A 160 4.16 -16.54 6.44
CA LYS A 160 4.19 -17.33 7.68
C LYS A 160 3.05 -17.02 8.63
N ASP A 161 2.39 -15.90 8.43
CA ASP A 161 1.31 -15.31 9.23
C ASP A 161 -0.04 -15.52 8.53
N PHE A 162 -0.51 -16.78 8.55
CA PHE A 162 -1.77 -17.15 7.90
C PHE A 162 -2.96 -16.63 8.72
N ASP A 163 -3.51 -15.49 8.31
CA ASP A 163 -4.65 -14.85 8.94
C ASP A 163 -5.97 -15.58 8.68
N ASP A 164 -6.15 -16.14 7.47
CA ASP A 164 -7.44 -16.64 6.98
C ASP A 164 -7.37 -18.06 6.42
N ALA A 165 -8.47 -18.78 6.58
CA ALA A 165 -8.72 -20.07 5.95
C ALA A 165 -10.14 -20.07 5.36
N VAL A 166 -10.29 -20.61 4.16
CA VAL A 166 -11.51 -20.56 3.37
C VAL A 166 -12.06 -21.93 3.03
N TYR A 167 -13.39 -22.00 2.91
CA TYR A 167 -14.11 -23.17 2.43
C TYR A 167 -15.39 -22.76 1.72
N ALA A 168 -15.80 -23.51 0.71
CA ALA A 168 -17.06 -23.35 0.00
C ALA A 168 -17.74 -24.69 -0.24
N GLU A 169 -19.07 -24.69 -0.13
CA GLU A 169 -19.91 -25.85 -0.41
C GLU A 169 -21.08 -25.44 -1.32
N ARG A 170 -21.35 -26.26 -2.34
CA ARG A 170 -22.51 -26.06 -3.22
C ARG A 170 -23.81 -26.37 -2.50
N THR A 171 -24.84 -25.57 -2.75
CA THR A 171 -26.20 -25.82 -2.29
C THR A 171 -27.17 -25.74 -3.46
N ALA A 172 -28.42 -26.17 -3.26
CA ALA A 172 -29.46 -26.06 -4.28
C ALA A 172 -29.70 -24.62 -4.77
N PHE A 173 -29.44 -23.61 -3.92
CA PHE A 173 -29.75 -22.19 -4.20
C PHE A 173 -28.52 -21.29 -4.40
N GLY A 174 -27.33 -21.82 -4.22
CA GLY A 174 -26.07 -21.08 -4.32
C GLY A 174 -24.95 -21.76 -3.56
N PHE A 175 -24.29 -21.07 -2.64
CA PHE A 175 -23.15 -21.59 -1.88
C PHE A 175 -23.21 -21.24 -0.40
N ASN A 176 -22.76 -22.17 0.44
CA ASN A 176 -22.36 -21.90 1.81
C ASN A 176 -20.84 -21.61 1.80
N LEU A 177 -20.44 -20.51 2.40
CA LEU A 177 -19.04 -20.11 2.51
C LEU A 177 -18.65 -20.05 3.98
N ILE A 178 -17.42 -20.45 4.29
CA ILE A 178 -16.81 -20.26 5.60
C ILE A 178 -15.49 -19.50 5.40
N VAL A 179 -15.37 -18.37 6.08
CA VAL A 179 -14.14 -17.60 6.21
C VAL A 179 -13.75 -17.62 7.68
N ALA A 180 -12.71 -18.38 8.02
CA ALA A 180 -12.21 -18.51 9.38
C ALA A 180 -10.95 -17.66 9.53
N ILE A 181 -10.98 -16.71 10.47
CA ILE A 181 -9.90 -15.75 10.72
C ILE A 181 -9.27 -16.05 12.08
N ALA A 182 -7.95 -15.96 12.18
CA ALA A 182 -7.19 -16.17 13.40
C ALA A 182 -7.78 -15.37 14.58
N ASP A 183 -8.09 -16.03 15.70
CA ASP A 183 -8.67 -15.39 16.90
C ASP A 183 -7.58 -14.65 17.71
N VAL A 184 -7.05 -13.58 17.13
CA VAL A 184 -6.00 -12.73 17.76
C VAL A 184 -6.53 -12.10 19.04
N ALA A 185 -7.82 -11.75 19.10
CA ALA A 185 -8.45 -11.14 20.27
C ALA A 185 -8.46 -12.07 21.51
N PHE A 186 -8.31 -13.38 21.31
CA PHE A 186 -8.10 -14.33 22.40
C PHE A 186 -6.76 -14.11 23.10
N TYR A 187 -5.71 -13.81 22.36
CA TYR A 187 -4.34 -13.62 22.87
C TYR A 187 -4.04 -12.17 23.25
N VAL A 188 -4.47 -11.22 22.43
CA VAL A 188 -4.21 -9.78 22.59
C VAL A 188 -5.41 -9.14 23.29
N ARG A 189 -5.37 -9.15 24.63
CA ARG A 189 -6.46 -8.62 25.46
C ARG A 189 -6.44 -7.09 25.52
N PRO A 190 -7.62 -6.44 25.56
CA PRO A 190 -7.69 -5.00 25.73
C PRO A 190 -6.82 -4.51 26.90
N GLY A 191 -6.07 -3.43 26.72
CA GLY A 191 -5.23 -2.81 27.74
C GLY A 191 -3.96 -3.59 28.13
N SER A 192 -3.68 -4.75 27.55
CA SER A 192 -2.47 -5.55 27.80
C SER A 192 -1.21 -4.89 27.21
N ALA A 193 -0.02 -5.36 27.53
CA ALA A 193 1.20 -4.87 26.91
C ALA A 193 1.25 -5.17 25.40
N LEU A 194 0.77 -6.35 25.01
CA LEU A 194 0.60 -6.73 23.61
C LEU A 194 -0.36 -5.77 22.87
N ASP A 195 -1.48 -5.42 23.50
CA ASP A 195 -2.46 -4.51 22.91
C ASP A 195 -1.92 -3.10 22.72
N ARG A 196 -1.31 -2.54 23.75
CA ARG A 196 -0.71 -1.19 23.65
C ARG A 196 0.36 -1.11 22.57
N GLU A 197 1.17 -2.15 22.43
CA GLU A 197 2.18 -2.19 21.38
C GLU A 197 1.58 -2.40 20.00
N ALA A 198 0.57 -3.28 19.85
CA ALA A 198 -0.15 -3.46 18.60
C ALA A 198 -0.84 -2.16 18.15
N TYR A 199 -1.47 -1.43 19.07
CA TYR A 199 -2.03 -0.11 18.80
C TYR A 199 -0.97 0.89 18.37
N ARG A 200 0.16 0.97 19.11
CA ARG A 200 1.27 1.88 18.79
C ARG A 200 1.80 1.66 17.37
N ARG A 201 1.91 0.39 16.95
CA ARG A 201 2.36 0.02 15.59
C ARG A 201 1.27 0.23 14.55
N GLY A 202 0.01 -0.02 14.88
CA GLY A 202 -1.17 0.10 14.02
C GLY A 202 -1.26 -1.00 12.96
N ASN A 203 -0.15 -1.38 12.35
CA ASN A 203 -0.05 -2.43 11.33
C ASN A 203 1.37 -2.99 11.20
N SER A 204 1.49 -4.17 10.57
CA SER A 204 2.78 -4.70 10.10
C SER A 204 3.29 -3.91 8.89
N VAL A 205 4.62 -3.82 8.74
CA VAL A 205 5.29 -3.14 7.61
C VAL A 205 6.10 -4.16 6.83
N TYR A 206 5.87 -4.23 5.52
CA TYR A 206 6.48 -5.21 4.63
C TYR A 206 7.50 -4.52 3.72
N LEU A 207 8.80 -4.72 4.00
CA LEU A 207 9.89 -4.24 3.15
C LEU A 207 10.40 -5.38 2.27
N PRO A 208 11.10 -5.10 1.16
CA PRO A 208 11.58 -6.14 0.25
C PRO A 208 12.47 -7.21 0.91
N ASN A 209 13.17 -6.85 1.97
CA ASN A 209 14.15 -7.72 2.66
C ASN A 209 13.74 -8.12 4.08
N MET A 210 12.72 -7.50 4.66
CA MET A 210 12.31 -7.77 6.04
C MET A 210 10.86 -7.37 6.32
N VAL A 211 10.29 -7.98 7.34
CA VAL A 211 8.97 -7.60 7.87
C VAL A 211 9.15 -7.03 9.28
N VAL A 212 8.50 -5.90 9.55
CA VAL A 212 8.33 -5.38 10.91
C VAL A 212 6.91 -5.71 11.36
N PRO A 213 6.72 -6.78 12.15
CA PRO A 213 5.40 -7.26 12.46
C PRO A 213 4.69 -6.39 13.52
N MET A 214 3.36 -6.31 13.46
CA MET A 214 2.53 -5.67 14.48
C MET A 214 2.57 -6.42 15.80
N LEU A 215 2.62 -7.74 15.75
CA LEU A 215 2.67 -8.65 16.90
C LEU A 215 3.98 -9.43 16.92
N PRO A 216 4.51 -9.81 18.11
CA PRO A 216 5.68 -10.68 18.20
C PRO A 216 5.51 -11.96 17.37
N GLU A 217 6.61 -12.47 16.77
CA GLU A 217 6.59 -13.66 15.91
C GLU A 217 6.01 -14.90 16.59
N LYS A 218 6.11 -15.00 17.92
CA LYS A 218 5.47 -16.06 18.71
C LYS A 218 3.95 -16.08 18.52
N LEU A 219 3.33 -14.92 18.28
CA LEU A 219 1.91 -14.81 17.97
C LEU A 219 1.69 -14.86 16.45
N SER A 220 2.32 -13.94 15.70
CA SER A 220 2.05 -13.77 14.27
C SER A 220 2.40 -15.01 13.45
N ASN A 221 3.55 -15.62 13.71
CA ASN A 221 4.06 -16.75 12.93
C ASN A 221 3.78 -18.11 13.59
N ASP A 222 3.19 -18.15 14.80
CA ASP A 222 2.95 -19.42 15.52
C ASP A 222 1.53 -19.51 16.09
N LEU A 223 1.23 -18.89 17.25
CA LEU A 223 -0.02 -19.17 17.98
C LEU A 223 -1.27 -18.72 17.20
N CYS A 224 -1.21 -17.59 16.51
CA CYS A 224 -2.32 -17.07 15.71
C CYS A 224 -2.34 -17.66 14.30
N SER A 225 -1.18 -17.94 13.69
CA SER A 225 -1.10 -18.42 12.31
C SER A 225 -1.86 -19.75 12.11
N LEU A 226 -2.78 -19.77 11.14
CA LEU A 226 -3.64 -20.93 10.83
C LEU A 226 -2.89 -22.03 10.08
N LYS A 227 -1.80 -22.51 10.69
CA LYS A 227 -0.90 -23.53 10.13
C LYS A 227 -1.64 -24.81 9.74
N PRO A 228 -1.23 -25.47 8.64
CA PRO A 228 -1.86 -26.72 8.20
C PRO A 228 -1.68 -27.83 9.22
N LYS A 229 -2.70 -28.69 9.35
CA LYS A 229 -2.74 -29.87 10.22
C LYS A 229 -2.63 -29.59 11.73
N VAL A 230 -2.72 -28.33 12.15
CA VAL A 230 -2.66 -27.91 13.56
C VAL A 230 -3.99 -27.29 13.95
N GLU A 231 -4.49 -27.64 15.15
CA GLU A 231 -5.70 -27.01 15.69
C GLU A 231 -5.41 -25.56 16.06
N ARG A 232 -6.26 -24.64 15.61
CA ARG A 232 -6.14 -23.19 15.84
C ARG A 232 -7.47 -22.60 16.24
N ALA A 233 -7.41 -21.61 17.13
CA ALA A 233 -8.55 -20.78 17.48
C ALA A 233 -8.84 -19.78 16.35
N ALA A 234 -10.10 -19.70 15.94
CA ALA A 234 -10.55 -18.79 14.89
C ALA A 234 -11.87 -18.10 15.27
N ILE A 235 -12.16 -16.97 14.61
CA ILE A 235 -13.50 -16.42 14.49
C ILE A 235 -13.96 -16.73 13.06
N ALA A 236 -14.96 -17.56 12.92
CA ALA A 236 -15.48 -17.99 11.63
C ALA A 236 -16.72 -17.18 11.25
N CYS A 237 -16.69 -16.64 10.03
CA CYS A 237 -17.83 -16.04 9.35
C CYS A 237 -18.47 -17.10 8.45
N PHE A 238 -19.70 -17.50 8.78
CA PHE A 238 -20.53 -18.37 7.96
C PHE A 238 -21.41 -17.50 7.06
N MET A 239 -21.33 -17.68 5.78
CA MET A 239 -22.09 -16.90 4.80
C MET A 239 -22.89 -17.79 3.87
N LYS A 240 -24.08 -17.35 3.46
CA LYS A 240 -24.84 -17.96 2.37
C LYS A 240 -24.98 -16.96 1.24
N ILE A 241 -24.59 -17.35 0.04
CA ILE A 241 -24.77 -16.56 -1.17
C ILE A 241 -25.69 -17.27 -2.16
N ASP A 242 -26.42 -16.50 -2.95
CA ASP A 242 -27.21 -17.05 -4.06
C ASP A 242 -26.34 -17.32 -5.30
N ARG A 243 -26.89 -17.94 -6.35
CA ARG A 243 -26.20 -18.21 -7.62
C ARG A 243 -25.70 -16.96 -8.35
N SER A 244 -26.16 -15.79 -7.96
CA SER A 244 -25.72 -14.49 -8.49
C SER A 244 -24.70 -13.80 -7.60
N GLY A 245 -24.22 -14.48 -6.53
CA GLY A 245 -23.21 -13.96 -5.60
C GLY A 245 -23.74 -12.95 -4.58
N ASN A 246 -25.06 -12.77 -4.46
CA ASN A 246 -25.60 -11.86 -3.43
C ASN A 246 -25.57 -12.53 -2.05
N LEU A 247 -25.01 -11.85 -1.06
CA LEU A 247 -24.97 -12.28 0.33
C LEU A 247 -26.39 -12.26 0.93
N LYS A 248 -26.90 -13.44 1.36
CA LYS A 248 -28.26 -13.63 1.90
C LYS A 248 -28.32 -13.68 3.41
N SER A 249 -27.38 -14.41 4.02
CA SER A 249 -27.27 -14.49 5.48
C SER A 249 -25.83 -14.68 5.90
N TYR A 250 -25.54 -14.29 7.12
CA TYR A 250 -24.20 -14.40 7.72
C TYR A 250 -24.31 -14.53 9.24
N GLU A 251 -23.36 -15.25 9.83
CA GLU A 251 -23.26 -15.49 11.27
C GLU A 251 -21.79 -15.58 11.66
N PHE A 252 -21.45 -15.11 12.87
CA PHE A 252 -20.09 -15.18 13.40
C PHE A 252 -20.04 -16.04 14.64
N LYS A 253 -19.07 -16.96 14.71
CA LYS A 253 -18.80 -17.80 15.87
C LYS A 253 -17.32 -17.93 16.12
N ARG A 254 -16.92 -18.00 17.38
CA ARG A 254 -15.61 -18.56 17.71
C ARG A 254 -15.60 -20.04 17.36
N ALA A 255 -14.54 -20.48 16.72
CA ALA A 255 -14.38 -21.83 16.23
C ALA A 255 -13.00 -22.41 16.57
N VAL A 256 -12.91 -23.73 16.48
CA VAL A 256 -11.64 -24.46 16.37
C VAL A 256 -11.57 -25.03 14.98
N ILE A 257 -10.50 -24.71 14.27
CA ILE A 257 -10.23 -25.20 12.92
C ILE A 257 -8.96 -26.04 12.89
N LYS A 258 -8.84 -26.88 11.86
CA LYS A 258 -7.60 -27.57 11.51
C LYS A 258 -7.44 -27.48 10.00
N SER A 259 -6.66 -26.50 9.54
CA SER A 259 -6.45 -26.30 8.10
C SER A 259 -5.99 -27.59 7.42
N ALA A 260 -6.67 -27.96 6.34
CA ALA A 260 -6.37 -29.18 5.59
C ALA A 260 -5.02 -29.06 4.84
N ALA A 261 -4.73 -27.87 4.32
CA ALA A 261 -3.52 -27.57 3.58
C ALA A 261 -3.18 -26.08 3.62
N ARG A 262 -1.89 -25.77 3.52
CA ARG A 262 -1.41 -24.46 3.11
C ARG A 262 -1.09 -24.54 1.63
N LEU A 263 -1.79 -23.74 0.84
CA LEU A 263 -1.64 -23.63 -0.61
C LEU A 263 -1.06 -22.26 -0.97
N THR A 264 -0.37 -22.18 -2.10
CA THR A 264 0.02 -20.91 -2.68
C THR A 264 -0.98 -20.46 -3.75
N TYR A 265 -1.07 -19.17 -4.00
CA TYR A 265 -1.91 -18.64 -5.09
C TYR A 265 -1.60 -19.31 -6.43
N ARG A 266 -0.32 -19.59 -6.70
CA ARG A 266 0.12 -20.27 -7.91
C ARG A 266 -0.35 -21.72 -7.96
N GLU A 267 -0.20 -22.48 -6.88
CA GLU A 267 -0.65 -23.89 -6.83
C GLU A 267 -2.16 -24.01 -7.05
N VAL A 268 -2.95 -23.08 -6.45
CA VAL A 268 -4.40 -23.04 -6.63
C VAL A 268 -4.78 -22.68 -8.08
N GLN A 269 -4.06 -21.72 -8.68
CA GLN A 269 -4.25 -21.38 -10.11
C GLN A 269 -3.85 -22.54 -11.02
N ASP A 270 -2.68 -23.14 -10.80
CA ASP A 270 -2.21 -24.28 -11.59
C ASP A 270 -3.20 -25.46 -11.54
N ALA A 271 -3.75 -25.75 -10.34
CA ALA A 271 -4.77 -26.78 -10.20
C ALA A 271 -6.05 -26.46 -10.98
N PHE A 272 -6.49 -25.19 -10.94
CA PHE A 272 -7.64 -24.74 -11.71
C PHE A 272 -7.41 -24.86 -13.23
N ASP A 273 -6.19 -24.61 -13.69
CA ASP A 273 -5.77 -24.77 -15.08
C ASP A 273 -5.51 -26.24 -15.49
N GLY A 274 -5.76 -27.20 -14.60
CA GLY A 274 -5.59 -28.63 -14.84
C GLY A 274 -4.18 -29.17 -14.56
N ARG A 275 -3.30 -28.36 -13.97
CA ARG A 275 -1.93 -28.74 -13.57
C ARG A 275 -1.88 -29.08 -12.08
N PHE A 276 -2.02 -30.34 -11.74
CA PHE A 276 -2.10 -30.79 -10.35
C PHE A 276 -0.73 -31.16 -9.78
N ASN A 277 -0.53 -30.86 -8.50
CA ASN A 277 0.53 -31.43 -7.67
C ASN A 277 -0.04 -32.46 -6.68
N ALA A 278 0.81 -33.12 -5.90
CA ALA A 278 0.40 -34.15 -4.94
C ALA A 278 -0.59 -33.62 -3.88
N GLN A 279 -0.55 -32.34 -3.54
CA GLN A 279 -1.42 -31.73 -2.55
C GLN A 279 -2.75 -31.28 -3.16
N THR A 280 -2.73 -30.64 -4.32
CA THR A 280 -3.92 -30.08 -4.96
C THR A 280 -4.80 -31.12 -5.61
N SER A 281 -4.25 -32.26 -6.09
CA SER A 281 -5.05 -33.33 -6.72
C SER A 281 -6.10 -33.91 -5.78
N GLY A 282 -5.75 -34.13 -4.51
CA GLY A 282 -6.68 -34.66 -3.51
C GLY A 282 -7.71 -33.62 -2.99
N LEU A 283 -7.46 -32.34 -3.20
CA LEU A 283 -8.31 -31.25 -2.75
C LEU A 283 -9.13 -30.60 -3.86
N PHE A 284 -8.87 -30.94 -5.12
CA PHE A 284 -9.47 -30.22 -6.25
C PHE A 284 -10.99 -30.28 -6.24
N THR A 285 -11.58 -31.46 -6.29
CA THR A 285 -13.03 -31.63 -6.43
C THR A 285 -13.79 -31.19 -5.17
N THR A 286 -13.18 -31.38 -3.98
CA THR A 286 -13.86 -31.16 -2.71
C THR A 286 -13.68 -29.76 -2.13
N VAL A 287 -12.61 -29.06 -2.55
CA VAL A 287 -12.25 -27.74 -1.99
C VAL A 287 -12.02 -26.70 -3.11
N ILE A 288 -11.03 -26.93 -4.00
CA ILE A 288 -10.58 -25.88 -4.94
C ILE A 288 -11.69 -25.55 -5.95
N GLN A 289 -12.32 -26.55 -6.54
CA GLN A 289 -13.37 -26.32 -7.52
C GLN A 289 -14.60 -25.60 -6.94
N PRO A 290 -15.17 -25.99 -5.78
CA PRO A 290 -16.24 -25.22 -5.14
C PRO A 290 -15.86 -23.78 -4.79
N LEU A 291 -14.60 -23.54 -4.38
CA LEU A 291 -14.10 -22.17 -4.13
C LEU A 291 -14.16 -21.32 -5.40
N TYR A 292 -13.70 -21.83 -6.54
CA TYR A 292 -13.77 -21.10 -7.81
C TYR A 292 -15.20 -20.87 -8.29
N GLU A 293 -16.09 -21.84 -8.15
CA GLU A 293 -17.48 -21.66 -8.53
C GLU A 293 -18.19 -20.59 -7.68
N ALA A 294 -17.91 -20.57 -6.38
CA ALA A 294 -18.39 -19.52 -5.50
C ALA A 294 -17.80 -18.16 -5.87
N TYR A 295 -16.48 -18.12 -6.17
CA TYR A 295 -15.81 -16.91 -6.64
C TYR A 295 -16.45 -16.34 -7.91
N PHE A 296 -16.75 -17.16 -8.93
CA PHE A 296 -17.40 -16.67 -10.15
C PHE A 296 -18.79 -16.06 -9.88
N ALA A 297 -19.53 -16.60 -8.90
CA ALA A 297 -20.78 -15.99 -8.47
C ALA A 297 -20.54 -14.63 -7.81
N LEU A 298 -19.54 -14.53 -6.91
CA LEU A 298 -19.16 -13.28 -6.23
C LEU A 298 -18.63 -12.22 -7.22
N ASP A 299 -17.79 -12.60 -8.17
CA ASP A 299 -17.27 -11.71 -9.22
C ASP A 299 -18.40 -11.16 -10.10
N LYS A 300 -19.39 -11.98 -10.43
CA LYS A 300 -20.61 -11.51 -11.11
C LYS A 300 -21.34 -10.43 -10.31
N ALA A 301 -21.46 -10.61 -9.00
CA ALA A 301 -22.07 -9.61 -8.13
C ALA A 301 -21.20 -8.34 -8.04
N ARG A 302 -19.86 -8.47 -7.96
CA ARG A 302 -18.89 -7.37 -7.99
C ARG A 302 -19.03 -6.53 -9.26
N LYS A 303 -19.04 -7.16 -10.43
CA LYS A 303 -19.21 -6.50 -11.73
C LYS A 303 -20.56 -5.79 -11.81
N LYS A 304 -21.66 -6.43 -11.36
CA LYS A 304 -22.99 -5.82 -11.31
C LYS A 304 -23.04 -4.60 -10.37
N ARG A 305 -22.32 -4.62 -9.25
CA ARG A 305 -22.17 -3.50 -8.31
C ARG A 305 -21.35 -2.36 -8.94
N GLY A 306 -20.52 -2.66 -9.92
CA GLY A 306 -19.67 -1.71 -10.62
C GLY A 306 -18.50 -1.23 -9.76
N ALA A 307 -17.89 -2.10 -8.97
CA ALA A 307 -16.65 -1.79 -8.26
C ALA A 307 -15.59 -1.28 -9.24
N LEU A 308 -14.75 -0.33 -8.79
CA LEU A 308 -13.71 0.27 -9.62
C LEU A 308 -12.66 -0.79 -10.01
N GLU A 309 -12.38 -0.88 -11.30
CA GLU A 309 -11.41 -1.81 -11.87
C GLU A 309 -10.17 -1.03 -12.34
N LEU A 310 -9.19 -0.90 -11.46
CA LEU A 310 -7.90 -0.29 -11.77
C LEU A 310 -6.83 -1.37 -11.72
N ASP A 311 -6.18 -1.59 -12.84
CA ASP A 311 -4.97 -2.42 -12.90
C ASP A 311 -3.76 -1.55 -12.58
N VAL A 312 -3.25 -1.68 -11.36
CA VAL A 312 -2.03 -1.01 -10.91
C VAL A 312 -0.94 -2.07 -10.80
N PRO A 313 0.03 -2.11 -11.72
CA PRO A 313 1.07 -3.11 -11.69
C PRO A 313 1.92 -2.98 -10.43
N GLU A 314 2.03 -4.06 -9.68
CA GLU A 314 2.93 -4.16 -8.54
C GLU A 314 4.28 -4.74 -8.96
N VAL A 315 5.33 -4.33 -8.25
CA VAL A 315 6.70 -4.81 -8.48
C VAL A 315 7.10 -5.77 -7.37
N LYS A 316 7.52 -6.97 -7.75
CA LYS A 316 8.10 -7.95 -6.84
C LYS A 316 9.63 -7.90 -6.93
N ILE A 317 10.28 -7.56 -5.82
CA ILE A 317 11.73 -7.56 -5.67
C ILE A 317 12.11 -8.82 -4.91
N LYS A 318 12.93 -9.67 -5.51
CA LYS A 318 13.49 -10.84 -4.85
C LYS A 318 14.90 -10.52 -4.37
N VAL A 319 15.08 -10.55 -3.04
CA VAL A 319 16.36 -10.31 -2.38
C VAL A 319 16.97 -11.65 -1.99
N GLY A 320 18.25 -11.85 -2.30
CA GLY A 320 19.01 -13.04 -1.92
C GLY A 320 19.39 -13.02 -0.43
N LYS A 321 19.89 -14.15 0.06
CA LYS A 321 20.40 -14.27 1.43
C LYS A 321 21.64 -13.39 1.69
N ASP A 322 22.34 -13.04 0.63
CA ASP A 322 23.47 -12.09 0.59
C ASP A 322 23.03 -10.62 0.58
N GLY A 323 21.71 -10.37 0.54
CA GLY A 323 21.11 -9.03 0.45
C GLY A 323 21.17 -8.36 -0.90
N LEU A 324 21.66 -9.04 -1.90
CA LEU A 324 21.65 -8.53 -3.26
C LEU A 324 20.29 -8.81 -3.92
N ILE A 325 19.88 -7.90 -4.79
CA ILE A 325 18.66 -8.07 -5.57
C ILE A 325 18.94 -9.11 -6.64
N GLN A 326 18.25 -10.25 -6.55
CA GLN A 326 18.37 -11.35 -7.52
C GLN A 326 17.51 -11.08 -8.76
N SER A 327 16.32 -10.55 -8.57
CA SER A 327 15.41 -10.24 -9.68
C SER A 327 14.40 -9.17 -9.29
N VAL A 328 13.98 -8.43 -10.31
CA VAL A 328 12.87 -7.49 -10.26
C VAL A 328 11.89 -7.91 -11.35
N SER A 329 10.64 -8.11 -11.02
CA SER A 329 9.60 -8.52 -11.97
C SER A 329 8.26 -7.89 -11.62
N LYS A 330 7.34 -7.81 -12.58
CA LYS A 330 5.95 -7.52 -12.26
C LYS A 330 5.37 -8.66 -11.42
N ALA A 331 4.61 -8.32 -10.39
CA ALA A 331 3.85 -9.32 -9.65
C ALA A 331 2.76 -9.89 -10.56
N GLU A 332 2.69 -11.21 -10.62
CA GLU A 332 1.62 -11.90 -11.36
C GLU A 332 0.35 -11.90 -10.50
N HIS A 333 -0.75 -11.44 -11.09
CA HIS A 333 -2.06 -11.46 -10.45
C HIS A 333 -2.89 -12.59 -11.05
N TYR A 334 -3.11 -13.66 -10.29
CA TYR A 334 -3.91 -14.82 -10.68
C TYR A 334 -5.38 -14.68 -10.29
N ALA A 335 -6.27 -15.45 -10.93
CA ALA A 335 -7.67 -15.53 -10.50
C ALA A 335 -7.81 -16.06 -9.06
N SER A 336 -6.84 -16.84 -8.56
CA SER A 336 -6.77 -17.28 -7.17
C SER A 336 -6.59 -16.13 -6.17
N HIS A 337 -5.94 -15.02 -6.53
CA HIS A 337 -5.87 -13.81 -5.70
C HIS A 337 -7.26 -13.17 -5.60
N SER A 338 -7.92 -12.97 -6.75
CA SER A 338 -9.28 -12.40 -6.79
C SER A 338 -10.30 -13.28 -6.05
N LEU A 339 -10.12 -14.61 -6.06
CA LEU A 339 -10.94 -15.55 -5.30
C LEU A 339 -10.86 -15.24 -3.80
N VAL A 340 -9.66 -15.20 -3.24
CA VAL A 340 -9.47 -14.91 -1.81
C VAL A 340 -9.97 -13.50 -1.49
N GLU A 341 -9.65 -12.51 -2.33
CA GLU A 341 -10.09 -11.13 -2.18
C GLU A 341 -11.63 -11.01 -2.07
N GLU A 342 -12.40 -11.65 -2.96
CA GLU A 342 -13.86 -11.59 -2.92
C GLU A 342 -14.44 -12.29 -1.68
N PHE A 343 -13.85 -13.39 -1.21
CA PHE A 343 -14.24 -14.02 0.05
C PHE A 343 -14.00 -13.07 1.23
N MET A 344 -12.85 -12.42 1.27
CA MET A 344 -12.49 -11.45 2.32
C MET A 344 -13.39 -10.21 2.27
N ILE A 345 -13.68 -9.67 1.08
CA ILE A 345 -14.59 -8.52 0.92
C ILE A 345 -15.97 -8.86 1.49
N ASN A 346 -16.54 -10.02 1.19
CA ASN A 346 -17.85 -10.38 1.67
C ASN A 346 -17.89 -10.65 3.19
N ALA A 347 -16.84 -11.23 3.78
CA ALA A 347 -16.70 -11.36 5.22
C ALA A 347 -16.57 -9.99 5.92
N ASN A 348 -15.83 -9.06 5.34
CA ASN A 348 -15.69 -7.67 5.79
C ASN A 348 -17.03 -6.92 5.74
N VAL A 349 -17.83 -7.11 4.68
CA VAL A 349 -19.18 -6.55 4.56
C VAL A 349 -20.11 -7.15 5.62
N ALA A 350 -20.07 -8.45 5.83
CA ALA A 350 -20.88 -9.14 6.85
C ALA A 350 -20.58 -8.59 8.25
N ALA A 351 -19.29 -8.44 8.61
CA ALA A 351 -18.86 -7.87 9.89
C ALA A 351 -19.37 -6.45 10.08
N ALA A 352 -19.20 -5.58 9.08
CA ALA A 352 -19.67 -4.19 9.13
C ALA A 352 -21.19 -4.12 9.36
N ARG A 353 -21.97 -4.91 8.64
CA ARG A 353 -23.45 -4.96 8.76
C ARG A 353 -23.94 -5.42 10.12
N VAL A 354 -23.33 -6.50 10.66
CA VAL A 354 -23.68 -6.99 12.01
C VAL A 354 -23.48 -5.91 13.05
N LEU A 355 -22.31 -5.27 13.04
CA LEU A 355 -21.94 -4.29 14.04
C LEU A 355 -22.76 -2.99 13.92
N ALA A 356 -23.06 -2.54 12.70
CA ALA A 356 -23.94 -1.40 12.47
C ALA A 356 -25.34 -1.63 13.06
N ALA A 357 -25.88 -2.86 12.95
CA ALA A 357 -27.19 -3.22 13.49
C ALA A 357 -27.23 -3.30 15.03
N GLN A 358 -26.07 -3.45 15.70
CA GLN A 358 -25.95 -3.61 17.16
C GLN A 358 -25.68 -2.30 17.92
N ASN A 359 -25.62 -1.16 17.23
CA ASN A 359 -25.26 0.15 17.82
C ASN A 359 -23.94 0.17 18.60
N LEU A 360 -23.00 -0.71 18.25
CA LEU A 360 -21.65 -0.74 18.80
C LEU A 360 -20.72 0.20 18.00
N PRO A 361 -19.66 0.73 18.60
CA PRO A 361 -18.62 1.45 17.85
C PRO A 361 -18.01 0.53 16.79
N VAL A 362 -17.96 0.99 15.55
CA VAL A 362 -17.38 0.25 14.42
C VAL A 362 -16.21 1.03 13.84
N MET A 363 -15.12 0.36 13.57
CA MET A 363 -14.01 0.92 12.82
C MET A 363 -14.19 0.62 11.32
N TYR A 364 -14.92 1.50 10.62
CA TYR A 364 -15.12 1.35 9.18
C TYR A 364 -13.85 1.62 8.39
N ARG A 365 -13.71 0.95 7.25
CA ARG A 365 -12.77 1.32 6.20
C ARG A 365 -13.48 2.20 5.20
N VAL A 366 -13.25 3.48 5.29
CA VAL A 366 -13.96 4.52 4.52
C VAL A 366 -13.14 4.91 3.30
N HIS A 367 -13.81 5.00 2.16
CA HIS A 367 -13.25 5.57 0.94
C HIS A 367 -14.31 6.49 0.31
N GLU A 368 -14.08 7.78 0.44
CA GLU A 368 -15.02 8.81 -0.01
C GLU A 368 -14.95 8.99 -1.54
N LYS A 369 -15.95 9.67 -2.09
CA LYS A 369 -15.94 10.04 -3.50
C LYS A 369 -14.79 11.01 -3.80
N PRO A 370 -14.28 11.04 -5.04
CA PRO A 370 -13.34 12.07 -5.47
C PRO A 370 -13.87 13.47 -5.18
N LEU A 371 -13.00 14.38 -4.77
CA LEU A 371 -13.36 15.78 -4.51
C LEU A 371 -13.84 16.45 -5.80
N LYS A 372 -14.85 17.31 -5.68
CA LYS A 372 -15.43 18.02 -6.84
C LYS A 372 -14.36 18.86 -7.56
N GLU A 373 -13.53 19.58 -6.81
CA GLU A 373 -12.47 20.42 -7.34
C GLU A 373 -11.51 19.64 -8.24
N LYS A 374 -11.15 18.39 -7.85
CA LYS A 374 -10.31 17.52 -8.67
C LYS A 374 -11.01 17.03 -9.95
N LEU A 375 -12.32 16.83 -9.89
CA LEU A 375 -13.12 16.46 -11.07
C LEU A 375 -13.23 17.62 -12.04
N ASP A 376 -13.45 18.82 -11.54
CA ASP A 376 -13.53 20.06 -12.33
C ASP A 376 -12.18 20.36 -13.02
N GLU A 377 -11.04 20.08 -12.35
CA GLU A 377 -9.69 20.21 -12.93
C GLU A 377 -9.48 19.35 -14.18
N ILE A 378 -10.02 18.13 -14.21
CA ILE A 378 -9.82 17.20 -15.34
C ILE A 378 -10.89 17.30 -16.43
N GLU A 379 -11.98 18.01 -16.18
CA GLU A 379 -13.09 18.12 -17.14
C GLU A 379 -12.64 18.62 -18.52
N PRO A 380 -11.75 19.65 -18.66
CA PRO A 380 -11.27 20.11 -19.97
C PRO A 380 -10.55 18.99 -20.74
N LEU A 381 -9.73 18.17 -20.06
CA LEU A 381 -9.05 17.02 -20.66
C LEU A 381 -10.08 15.98 -21.14
N LEU A 382 -11.02 15.58 -20.28
CA LEU A 382 -12.05 14.62 -20.65
C LEU A 382 -12.85 15.09 -21.87
N ARG A 383 -13.20 16.38 -21.90
CA ARG A 383 -13.91 17.01 -23.02
C ARG A 383 -13.10 16.96 -24.32
N SER A 384 -11.77 17.23 -24.25
CA SER A 384 -10.87 17.14 -25.42
C SER A 384 -10.79 15.72 -25.98
N LEU A 385 -10.88 14.71 -25.10
CA LEU A 385 -10.90 13.28 -25.46
C LEU A 385 -12.29 12.75 -25.82
N ARG A 386 -13.32 13.63 -25.81
CA ARG A 386 -14.75 13.29 -26.01
C ARG A 386 -15.28 12.30 -24.96
N LEU A 387 -14.75 12.39 -23.74
CA LEU A 387 -15.16 11.60 -22.58
C LEU A 387 -15.96 12.47 -21.63
N LYS A 388 -16.82 11.86 -20.80
CA LYS A 388 -17.66 12.59 -19.85
C LYS A 388 -17.87 11.80 -18.56
N LEU A 389 -17.83 12.47 -17.41
CA LEU A 389 -18.25 11.98 -16.12
C LEU A 389 -19.53 12.70 -15.67
N PRO A 390 -20.42 12.04 -14.94
CA PRO A 390 -21.55 12.73 -14.31
C PRO A 390 -21.05 13.55 -13.12
N GLU A 391 -21.78 14.62 -12.83
CA GLU A 391 -21.54 15.43 -11.63
C GLU A 391 -21.90 14.66 -10.35
N GLN A 392 -21.34 15.09 -9.21
CA GLN A 392 -21.79 14.65 -7.91
C GLN A 392 -23.23 15.18 -7.65
N PRO A 393 -24.12 14.42 -6.96
CA PRO A 393 -23.84 13.14 -6.25
C PRO A 393 -24.00 11.88 -7.11
N ALA A 394 -24.35 11.99 -8.40
CA ALA A 394 -24.63 10.85 -9.27
C ALA A 394 -23.39 10.02 -9.64
N LEU A 395 -22.19 10.50 -9.33
CA LEU A 395 -20.92 9.79 -9.60
C LEU A 395 -20.85 8.45 -8.88
N LYS A 396 -20.55 7.39 -9.64
CA LYS A 396 -20.34 6.00 -9.17
C LYS A 396 -19.04 5.44 -9.73
N PRO A 397 -18.41 4.44 -9.11
CA PRO A 397 -17.18 3.83 -9.62
C PRO A 397 -17.34 3.28 -11.04
N ALA A 398 -18.49 2.70 -11.37
CA ALA A 398 -18.82 2.22 -12.73
C ALA A 398 -18.68 3.28 -13.84
N HIS A 399 -18.73 4.58 -13.50
CA HIS A 399 -18.51 5.63 -14.49
C HIS A 399 -17.04 5.72 -14.89
N PHE A 400 -16.13 5.46 -13.96
CA PHE A 400 -14.70 5.36 -14.23
C PHE A 400 -14.36 4.10 -15.03
N ASN A 401 -15.01 2.95 -14.73
CA ASN A 401 -14.83 1.73 -15.53
C ASN A 401 -15.20 1.98 -16.99
N ARG A 402 -16.32 2.65 -17.25
CA ARG A 402 -16.70 3.04 -18.62
C ARG A 402 -15.69 3.96 -19.30
N LEU A 403 -15.05 4.86 -18.55
CA LEU A 403 -13.96 5.67 -19.10
C LEU A 403 -12.76 4.78 -19.47
N LEU A 404 -12.38 3.84 -18.61
CA LEU A 404 -11.28 2.91 -18.89
C LEU A 404 -11.56 2.04 -20.12
N GLU A 405 -12.78 1.51 -20.22
CA GLU A 405 -13.23 0.73 -21.39
C GLU A 405 -13.18 1.57 -22.68
N ALA A 406 -13.67 2.82 -22.65
CA ALA A 406 -13.63 3.72 -23.80
C ALA A 406 -12.21 4.11 -24.24
N CYS A 407 -11.23 3.95 -23.32
CA CYS A 407 -9.81 4.23 -23.56
C CYS A 407 -9.01 2.99 -23.95
N ALA A 408 -9.56 1.80 -23.79
CA ALA A 408 -8.86 0.54 -24.06
C ALA A 408 -8.26 0.50 -25.46
N GLY A 409 -7.02 0.02 -25.57
CA GLY A 409 -6.28 -0.08 -26.82
C GLY A 409 -5.72 1.23 -27.38
N LYS A 410 -5.93 2.37 -26.70
CA LYS A 410 -5.32 3.65 -27.08
C LYS A 410 -3.98 3.83 -26.34
N GLY A 411 -2.97 4.44 -27.00
CA GLY A 411 -1.64 4.64 -26.42
C GLY A 411 -1.66 5.35 -25.03
N TRP A 412 -2.61 6.25 -24.84
CA TRP A 412 -2.78 7.02 -23.60
C TRP A 412 -3.71 6.35 -22.56
N SER A 413 -4.21 5.12 -22.77
CA SER A 413 -5.14 4.44 -21.85
C SER A 413 -4.57 4.28 -20.44
N ALA A 414 -3.30 3.93 -20.30
CA ALA A 414 -2.61 3.83 -19.01
C ALA A 414 -2.55 5.19 -18.29
N GLY A 415 -2.48 6.29 -19.05
CA GLY A 415 -2.53 7.65 -18.52
C GLY A 415 -3.85 7.96 -17.84
N ILE A 416 -4.95 7.57 -18.45
CA ILE A 416 -6.30 7.72 -17.87
C ILE A 416 -6.45 6.87 -16.61
N GLY A 417 -5.93 5.65 -16.59
CA GLY A 417 -5.91 4.80 -15.38
C GLY A 417 -5.21 5.48 -14.21
N ASN A 418 -4.01 6.02 -14.44
CA ASN A 418 -3.26 6.76 -13.42
C ASN A 418 -3.96 8.08 -13.02
N LEU A 419 -4.59 8.77 -13.95
CA LEU A 419 -5.38 9.96 -13.65
C LEU A 419 -6.54 9.60 -12.74
N ILE A 420 -7.31 8.58 -13.06
CA ILE A 420 -8.41 8.08 -12.23
C ILE A 420 -7.91 7.71 -10.84
N LEU A 421 -6.75 7.03 -10.73
CA LEU A 421 -6.14 6.70 -9.43
C LEU A 421 -5.82 7.96 -8.60
N ARG A 422 -5.26 9.00 -9.22
CA ARG A 422 -4.94 10.28 -8.54
C ARG A 422 -6.18 11.07 -8.10
N LEU A 423 -7.30 10.88 -8.77
CA LEU A 423 -8.57 11.50 -8.39
C LEU A 423 -9.16 10.87 -7.13
N GLN A 424 -8.90 9.59 -6.88
CA GLN A 424 -9.50 8.90 -5.74
C GLN A 424 -9.11 9.56 -4.42
N ALA A 425 -10.06 9.61 -3.50
CA ALA A 425 -9.79 9.95 -2.12
C ALA A 425 -8.94 8.85 -1.48
N GLN A 426 -8.13 9.21 -0.50
CA GLN A 426 -7.39 8.21 0.27
C GLN A 426 -8.32 7.48 1.23
N ALA A 427 -8.31 6.15 1.21
CA ALA A 427 -9.06 5.36 2.19
C ALA A 427 -8.47 5.56 3.59
N ARG A 428 -9.35 5.61 4.60
CA ARG A 428 -9.00 5.83 6.01
C ARG A 428 -9.84 4.96 6.94
N TYR A 429 -9.43 4.84 8.18
CA TYR A 429 -10.24 4.25 9.23
C TYR A 429 -11.04 5.34 9.95
N SER A 430 -12.32 5.09 10.19
CA SER A 430 -13.21 6.06 10.83
C SER A 430 -14.41 5.36 11.48
N PRO A 431 -14.93 5.86 12.60
CA PRO A 431 -16.22 5.40 13.14
C PRO A 431 -17.43 5.93 12.36
N GLU A 432 -17.22 6.77 11.34
CA GLU A 432 -18.28 7.29 10.48
C GLU A 432 -18.64 6.31 9.38
N HIS A 433 -19.96 6.08 9.20
CA HIS A 433 -20.48 5.16 8.20
C HIS A 433 -20.63 5.85 6.84
N LEU A 434 -19.52 6.10 6.13
CA LEU A 434 -19.48 6.81 4.85
C LEU A 434 -19.39 5.89 3.62
N GLY A 435 -19.24 4.57 3.86
CA GLY A 435 -19.10 3.58 2.80
C GLY A 435 -17.72 3.55 2.15
N HIS A 436 -17.57 2.72 1.14
CA HIS A 436 -16.33 2.54 0.39
C HIS A 436 -16.59 2.73 -1.12
N PHE A 437 -16.36 3.95 -1.61
CA PHE A 437 -16.65 4.33 -2.99
C PHE A 437 -16.00 3.38 -4.01
N GLY A 438 -14.70 3.14 -3.94
CA GLY A 438 -14.01 2.30 -4.93
C GLY A 438 -14.58 0.88 -5.03
N LEU A 439 -15.03 0.28 -3.92
CA LEU A 439 -15.68 -1.03 -3.93
C LEU A 439 -17.19 -0.97 -4.26
N GLY A 440 -17.77 0.23 -4.32
CA GLY A 440 -19.21 0.40 -4.51
C GLY A 440 -20.04 -0.20 -3.35
N LEU A 441 -19.52 -0.15 -2.12
CA LEU A 441 -20.12 -0.73 -0.93
C LEU A 441 -20.56 0.35 0.06
N ALA A 442 -21.74 0.18 0.66
CA ALA A 442 -22.23 1.04 1.74
C ALA A 442 -21.59 0.66 3.08
N ASP A 443 -21.45 -0.64 3.34
CA ASP A 443 -20.95 -1.20 4.59
C ASP A 443 -19.60 -1.86 4.33
N TYR A 444 -18.53 -1.36 4.95
CA TYR A 444 -17.22 -2.00 4.81
C TYR A 444 -16.33 -1.73 6.03
N ALA A 445 -15.83 -2.80 6.63
CA ALA A 445 -14.86 -2.76 7.73
C ALA A 445 -13.85 -3.88 7.54
N HIS A 446 -12.64 -3.71 8.01
CA HIS A 446 -11.62 -4.75 7.93
C HIS A 446 -11.76 -5.73 9.09
N PHE A 447 -11.96 -7.01 8.79
CA PHE A 447 -12.11 -8.11 9.74
C PHE A 447 -11.08 -9.23 9.53
N THR A 448 -10.53 -9.35 8.32
CA THR A 448 -9.90 -10.57 7.82
C THR A 448 -8.39 -10.67 8.06
N SER A 449 -7.73 -9.67 8.66
CA SER A 449 -6.28 -9.71 8.90
C SER A 449 -5.85 -9.13 10.25
N PRO A 450 -6.31 -9.69 11.39
CA PRO A 450 -6.02 -9.15 12.73
C PRO A 450 -4.57 -9.38 13.20
N ILE A 451 -3.79 -10.27 12.56
CA ILE A 451 -2.38 -10.46 12.88
C ILE A 451 -1.56 -9.22 12.46
N ARG A 452 -1.98 -8.56 11.38
CA ARG A 452 -1.21 -7.48 10.76
C ARG A 452 -1.91 -6.12 10.71
N ARG A 453 -3.18 -6.00 11.15
CA ARG A 453 -3.92 -4.72 11.21
C ARG A 453 -4.67 -4.59 12.53
N TYR A 454 -4.42 -3.50 13.25
CA TYR A 454 -5.10 -3.22 14.52
C TYR A 454 -6.61 -2.97 14.33
N ALA A 455 -7.02 -2.39 13.20
CA ALA A 455 -8.43 -2.19 12.86
C ALA A 455 -9.24 -3.50 12.91
N ASP A 456 -8.68 -4.59 12.36
CA ASP A 456 -9.32 -5.90 12.32
C ASP A 456 -9.48 -6.48 13.73
N LEU A 457 -8.47 -6.29 14.59
CA LEU A 457 -8.55 -6.69 16.00
C LEU A 457 -9.70 -5.97 16.73
N LEU A 458 -9.94 -4.68 16.44
CA LEU A 458 -11.06 -3.93 17.00
C LEU A 458 -12.41 -4.50 16.52
N ILE A 459 -12.52 -4.86 15.24
CA ILE A 459 -13.72 -5.49 14.69
C ILE A 459 -13.95 -6.87 15.34
N HIS A 460 -12.90 -7.67 15.56
CA HIS A 460 -13.00 -8.93 16.30
C HIS A 460 -13.55 -8.71 17.71
N ARG A 461 -13.01 -7.73 18.44
CA ARG A 461 -13.49 -7.38 19.81
C ARG A 461 -14.95 -6.95 19.81
N ALA A 462 -15.36 -6.14 18.82
CA ALA A 462 -16.75 -5.72 18.68
C ALA A 462 -17.69 -6.90 18.39
N LEU A 463 -17.30 -7.82 17.50
CA LEU A 463 -18.06 -9.04 17.22
C LEU A 463 -18.16 -9.97 18.43
N ILE A 464 -17.08 -10.13 19.21
CA ILE A 464 -17.09 -10.93 20.45
C ILE A 464 -18.12 -10.34 21.43
N LYS A 465 -18.16 -9.01 21.58
CA LYS A 465 -19.17 -8.34 22.42
C LYS A 465 -20.58 -8.50 21.86
N ALA A 466 -20.77 -8.25 20.56
CA ALA A 466 -22.07 -8.33 19.87
C ALA A 466 -22.75 -9.69 20.01
N TYR A 467 -21.98 -10.77 19.91
CA TYR A 467 -22.47 -12.15 20.01
C TYR A 467 -22.27 -12.78 21.37
N ASN A 468 -21.78 -12.02 22.37
CA ASN A 468 -21.43 -12.54 23.70
C ASN A 468 -20.60 -13.84 23.62
N MET A 469 -19.57 -13.83 22.78
CA MET A 469 -18.76 -15.02 22.53
C MET A 469 -17.94 -15.42 23.77
N PRO A 470 -17.72 -16.72 24.02
CA PRO A 470 -16.94 -17.19 25.16
C PRO A 470 -15.47 -16.75 25.13
N ASP A 471 -14.72 -17.02 26.21
CA ASP A 471 -13.29 -16.78 26.36
C ASP A 471 -12.85 -15.30 26.39
N GLY A 472 -13.77 -14.33 26.55
CA GLY A 472 -13.45 -12.90 26.72
C GLY A 472 -12.72 -12.28 25.50
N GLY A 473 -12.04 -11.16 25.70
CA GLY A 473 -11.35 -10.42 24.62
C GLY A 473 -12.30 -9.55 23.78
N GLY A 474 -13.52 -9.34 24.26
CA GLY A 474 -14.47 -8.41 23.66
C GLY A 474 -14.09 -6.95 23.90
N LEU A 475 -14.83 -6.07 23.25
CA LEU A 475 -14.69 -4.62 23.39
C LEU A 475 -15.06 -4.19 24.82
N GLU A 476 -14.28 -3.31 25.40
CA GLU A 476 -14.54 -2.74 26.73
C GLU A 476 -15.81 -1.89 26.75
N ASP A 477 -16.45 -1.76 27.94
CA ASP A 477 -17.71 -1.03 28.08
C ASP A 477 -17.58 0.47 27.90
N ASN A 478 -16.39 1.01 28.18
CA ASN A 478 -16.04 2.42 27.98
C ASN A 478 -15.65 2.78 26.54
N ALA A 479 -15.65 1.82 25.62
CA ALA A 479 -15.37 2.09 24.22
C ALA A 479 -16.52 2.88 23.62
N ASP A 480 -16.24 4.12 23.26
CA ASP A 480 -17.19 5.05 22.64
C ASP A 480 -16.73 5.49 21.25
N ARG A 481 -17.55 6.30 20.60
CA ARG A 481 -17.25 6.83 19.28
C ARG A 481 -16.03 7.77 19.29
N GLY A 482 -15.84 8.57 20.34
CA GLY A 482 -14.71 9.50 20.45
C GLY A 482 -13.38 8.78 20.55
N LEU A 483 -13.32 7.68 21.31
CA LEU A 483 -12.14 6.81 21.37
C LEU A 483 -11.84 6.20 20.00
N PHE A 484 -12.86 5.70 19.29
CA PHE A 484 -12.70 5.13 17.95
C PHE A 484 -12.24 6.16 16.92
N GLU A 485 -12.65 7.42 17.03
CA GLU A 485 -12.16 8.50 16.18
C GLU A 485 -10.65 8.71 16.35
N GLN A 486 -10.17 8.82 17.59
CA GLN A 486 -8.73 8.94 17.91
C GLN A 486 -7.93 7.72 17.41
N ILE A 487 -8.44 6.51 17.64
CA ILE A 487 -7.80 5.29 17.15
C ILE A 487 -7.77 5.29 15.62
N GLY A 488 -8.85 5.64 14.95
CA GLY A 488 -8.96 5.70 13.48
C GLY A 488 -7.96 6.66 12.86
N GLU A 489 -7.78 7.84 13.44
CA GLU A 489 -6.76 8.81 13.03
C GLU A 489 -5.35 8.25 13.17
N HIS A 490 -5.05 7.63 14.32
CA HIS A 490 -3.74 7.05 14.61
C HIS A 490 -3.39 5.92 13.64
N ILE A 491 -4.26 4.89 13.50
CA ILE A 491 -3.98 3.74 12.64
C ILE A 491 -3.99 4.09 11.15
N SER A 492 -4.74 5.12 10.74
CA SER A 492 -4.63 5.67 9.38
C SER A 492 -3.31 6.41 9.16
N ALA A 493 -2.75 7.05 10.19
CA ALA A 493 -1.45 7.70 10.11
C ALA A 493 -0.32 6.67 10.05
N THR A 494 -0.35 5.61 10.88
CA THR A 494 0.65 4.52 10.84
C THR A 494 0.62 3.75 9.53
N GLU A 495 -0.57 3.51 8.95
CA GLU A 495 -0.69 2.90 7.62
C GLU A 495 0.00 3.76 6.55
N ARG A 496 -0.21 5.08 6.54
CA ARG A 496 0.46 5.98 5.60
C ARG A 496 1.98 5.99 5.78
N GLN A 497 2.47 5.96 7.03
CA GLN A 497 3.90 5.86 7.33
C GLN A 497 4.49 4.56 6.79
N ALA A 498 3.79 3.43 6.98
CA ALA A 498 4.19 2.12 6.47
C ALA A 498 4.31 2.13 4.93
N VAL A 499 3.28 2.62 4.22
CA VAL A 499 3.29 2.74 2.76
C VAL A 499 4.42 3.66 2.26
N CYS A 500 4.68 4.77 2.95
CA CYS A 500 5.79 5.65 2.59
C CYS A 500 7.15 4.98 2.80
N ALA A 501 7.34 4.25 3.90
CA ALA A 501 8.56 3.51 4.19
C ALA A 501 8.80 2.39 3.15
N GLU A 502 7.76 1.63 2.81
CA GLU A 502 7.80 0.60 1.77
C GLU A 502 8.21 1.18 0.42
N ARG A 503 7.51 2.23 -0.06
CA ARG A 503 7.82 2.87 -1.35
C ARG A 503 9.23 3.45 -1.40
N GLU A 504 9.69 4.09 -0.32
CA GLU A 504 11.03 4.64 -0.26
C GLU A 504 12.08 3.52 -0.28
N THR A 505 11.85 2.43 0.45
CA THR A 505 12.75 1.28 0.46
C THR A 505 12.82 0.64 -0.93
N VAL A 506 11.67 0.37 -1.56
CA VAL A 506 11.58 -0.15 -2.93
C VAL A 506 12.35 0.74 -3.92
N ALA A 507 12.17 2.06 -3.85
CA ALA A 507 12.87 3.00 -4.73
C ALA A 507 14.40 2.93 -4.55
N ARG A 508 14.91 2.79 -3.32
CA ARG A 508 16.34 2.64 -3.03
C ARG A 508 16.89 1.32 -3.55
N PHE A 509 16.14 0.23 -3.37
CA PHE A 509 16.49 -1.08 -3.90
C PHE A 509 16.55 -1.06 -5.43
N LEU A 510 15.52 -0.50 -6.10
CA LEU A 510 15.51 -0.37 -7.55
C LEU A 510 16.65 0.50 -8.06
N SER A 511 16.96 1.60 -7.36
CA SER A 511 18.09 2.46 -7.72
C SER A 511 19.42 1.71 -7.62
N ALA A 512 19.63 0.90 -6.57
CA ALA A 512 20.82 0.06 -6.45
C ALA A 512 20.91 -1.01 -7.56
N TYR A 513 19.78 -1.63 -7.89
CA TYR A 513 19.69 -2.61 -8.98
C TYR A 513 20.04 -2.01 -10.35
N MET A 514 19.69 -0.75 -10.56
CA MET A 514 19.94 -0.03 -11.82
C MET A 514 21.36 0.57 -11.94
N GLN A 515 22.14 0.63 -10.84
CA GLN A 515 23.50 1.20 -10.89
C GLN A 515 24.41 0.57 -11.95
N PRO A 516 24.48 -0.76 -12.13
CA PRO A 516 25.31 -1.38 -13.16
C PRO A 516 24.91 -0.99 -14.59
N ALA A 517 23.70 -0.51 -14.77
CA ALA A 517 23.14 -0.11 -16.07
C ALA A 517 23.31 1.40 -16.36
N LEU A 518 24.13 2.12 -15.58
CA LEU A 518 24.45 3.52 -15.86
C LEU A 518 25.04 3.67 -17.27
N GLY A 519 24.56 4.68 -18.02
CA GLY A 519 24.92 4.92 -19.41
C GLY A 519 24.13 4.13 -20.44
N SER A 520 23.32 3.15 -20.02
CA SER A 520 22.46 2.37 -20.93
C SER A 520 21.20 3.13 -21.30
N ASP A 521 20.68 2.82 -22.50
CA ASP A 521 19.42 3.37 -23.02
C ASP A 521 18.27 2.43 -22.73
N PHE A 522 17.14 2.99 -22.33
CA PHE A 522 15.91 2.27 -22.03
C PHE A 522 14.73 2.85 -22.81
N ASP A 523 13.79 1.99 -23.17
CA ASP A 523 12.45 2.43 -23.53
C ASP A 523 11.67 2.65 -22.24
N VAL A 524 11.32 3.92 -21.98
CA VAL A 524 10.64 4.34 -20.78
C VAL A 524 9.27 4.92 -21.10
N LYS A 525 8.29 4.60 -20.28
CA LYS A 525 6.93 5.11 -20.43
C LYS A 525 6.70 6.33 -19.55
N ILE A 526 6.16 7.37 -20.11
CA ILE A 526 5.84 8.61 -19.38
C ILE A 526 4.77 8.31 -18.32
N SER A 527 5.13 8.44 -17.05
CA SER A 527 4.29 8.21 -15.88
C SER A 527 3.84 9.51 -15.19
N GLY A 528 4.41 10.65 -15.58
CA GLY A 528 4.05 11.95 -15.05
C GLY A 528 4.74 13.09 -15.78
N LEU A 529 4.07 14.23 -15.84
CA LEU A 529 4.57 15.45 -16.45
C LEU A 529 4.48 16.59 -15.43
N THR A 530 5.55 17.34 -15.30
CA THR A 530 5.68 18.47 -14.36
C THR A 530 6.50 19.60 -14.97
N SER A 531 6.51 20.77 -14.35
CA SER A 531 7.41 21.87 -14.73
C SER A 531 8.90 21.55 -14.53
N ALA A 532 9.23 20.54 -13.72
CA ALA A 532 10.62 20.10 -13.52
C ALA A 532 11.10 19.14 -14.63
N GLY A 533 10.18 18.49 -15.35
CA GLY A 533 10.46 17.53 -16.41
C GLY A 533 9.47 16.37 -16.46
N ILE A 534 9.90 15.29 -17.08
CA ILE A 534 9.11 14.09 -17.35
C ILE A 534 9.47 13.01 -16.33
N PHE A 535 8.50 12.49 -15.60
CA PHE A 535 8.65 11.24 -14.88
C PHE A 535 8.41 10.08 -15.84
N ALA A 536 9.31 9.12 -15.86
CA ALA A 536 9.26 8.01 -16.78
C ALA A 536 9.67 6.72 -16.09
N ALA A 537 8.98 5.63 -16.42
CA ALA A 537 9.17 4.32 -15.82
C ALA A 537 9.67 3.29 -16.83
N VAL A 538 10.65 2.49 -16.44
CA VAL A 538 11.04 1.26 -17.12
C VAL A 538 10.00 0.20 -16.75
N GLU A 539 9.01 -0.05 -17.63
CA GLU A 539 7.82 -0.87 -17.30
C GLU A 539 8.16 -2.29 -16.86
N SER A 540 9.21 -2.90 -17.41
CA SER A 540 9.63 -4.27 -17.06
C SER A 540 10.12 -4.39 -15.61
N LEU A 541 10.64 -3.28 -15.04
CA LEU A 541 11.23 -3.22 -13.72
C LEU A 541 10.39 -2.41 -12.72
N GLY A 542 9.40 -1.65 -13.19
CA GLY A 542 8.69 -0.67 -12.36
C GLY A 542 9.59 0.44 -11.80
N ALA A 543 10.77 0.63 -12.36
CA ALA A 543 11.74 1.62 -11.93
C ALA A 543 11.41 2.99 -12.54
N GLU A 544 11.04 3.96 -11.70
CA GLU A 544 10.64 5.30 -12.11
C GLU A 544 11.74 6.33 -11.84
N GLY A 545 12.01 7.20 -12.81
CA GLY A 545 12.97 8.28 -12.68
C GLY A 545 12.54 9.58 -13.35
N LEU A 546 13.33 10.64 -13.16
CA LEU A 546 13.09 11.96 -13.73
C LEU A 546 13.95 12.16 -14.98
N ILE A 547 13.36 12.63 -16.05
CA ILE A 547 14.03 13.27 -17.19
C ILE A 547 13.89 14.77 -16.96
N PRO A 548 14.94 15.47 -16.50
CA PRO A 548 14.86 16.90 -16.22
C PRO A 548 14.53 17.69 -17.49
N ILE A 549 13.69 18.71 -17.38
CA ILE A 549 13.25 19.54 -18.51
C ILE A 549 14.43 20.12 -19.32
N ARG A 550 15.52 20.48 -18.63
CA ARG A 550 16.75 20.98 -19.25
C ARG A 550 17.49 19.98 -20.15
N THR A 551 17.14 18.69 -20.09
CA THR A 551 17.74 17.63 -20.91
C THR A 551 16.87 17.26 -22.12
N LEU A 552 15.68 17.84 -22.21
CA LEU A 552 14.84 17.77 -23.40
C LEU A 552 15.44 18.65 -24.51
N PRO A 553 15.05 18.45 -25.78
CA PRO A 553 15.44 19.34 -26.86
C PRO A 553 15.14 20.80 -26.53
N ASP A 554 15.97 21.72 -27.03
CA ASP A 554 15.89 23.16 -26.73
C ASP A 554 14.55 23.76 -27.19
N ASP A 555 13.65 23.97 -26.24
CA ASP A 555 12.32 24.52 -26.43
C ASP A 555 11.77 25.15 -25.11
N ASP A 556 10.71 25.95 -25.23
CA ASP A 556 9.93 26.42 -24.11
C ASP A 556 8.75 25.48 -23.89
N TYR A 557 8.85 24.65 -22.86
CA TYR A 557 7.84 23.63 -22.57
C TYR A 557 6.75 24.14 -21.65
N GLN A 558 5.51 24.02 -22.09
CA GLN A 558 4.31 24.35 -21.31
C GLN A 558 3.53 23.09 -20.94
N LEU A 559 3.19 23.00 -19.66
CA LEU A 559 2.32 21.95 -19.15
C LEU A 559 0.87 22.28 -19.51
N ARG A 560 0.20 21.40 -20.23
CA ARG A 560 -1.18 21.53 -20.70
C ARG A 560 -2.05 20.38 -20.18
N ASN A 561 -3.36 20.54 -20.32
CA ASN A 561 -4.34 19.49 -20.01
C ASN A 561 -4.11 18.87 -18.63
N CYS A 562 -4.01 19.71 -17.57
CA CYS A 562 -3.84 19.26 -16.18
C CYS A 562 -2.63 18.35 -15.94
N GLY A 563 -1.53 18.58 -16.67
CA GLY A 563 -0.32 17.77 -16.56
C GLY A 563 -0.34 16.49 -17.38
N PHE A 564 -1.25 16.37 -18.34
CA PHE A 564 -1.32 15.23 -19.24
C PHE A 564 -0.45 15.41 -20.49
N GLU A 565 -0.08 16.65 -20.81
CA GLU A 565 0.67 17.03 -21.99
C GLU A 565 1.77 18.05 -21.64
N LEU A 566 2.95 17.83 -22.14
CA LEU A 566 4.06 18.79 -22.13
C LEU A 566 4.33 19.22 -23.57
N PHE A 567 4.02 20.48 -23.89
CA PHE A 567 4.05 21.03 -25.25
C PHE A 567 5.20 22.01 -25.44
N GLY A 568 6.03 21.77 -26.44
CA GLY A 568 7.09 22.67 -26.85
C GLY A 568 6.54 23.76 -27.76
N THR A 569 6.62 25.01 -27.33
CA THR A 569 5.96 26.14 -27.99
C THR A 569 6.62 26.55 -29.30
N ARG A 570 7.93 26.31 -29.44
CA ARG A 570 8.69 26.65 -30.65
C ARG A 570 8.67 25.51 -31.69
N SER A 571 8.83 24.27 -31.24
CA SER A 571 8.95 23.12 -32.14
C SER A 571 7.60 22.44 -32.43
N GLY A 572 6.57 22.70 -31.61
CA GLY A 572 5.31 21.95 -31.64
C GLY A 572 5.44 20.51 -31.11
N ARG A 573 6.62 20.11 -30.58
CA ARG A 573 6.85 18.78 -30.01
C ARG A 573 5.97 18.58 -28.79
N THR A 574 5.35 17.41 -28.72
CA THR A 574 4.44 17.07 -27.65
C THR A 574 4.88 15.77 -27.00
N PHE A 575 4.92 15.75 -25.66
CA PHE A 575 5.06 14.55 -24.85
C PHE A 575 3.76 14.33 -24.10
N MET A 576 3.17 13.18 -24.27
CA MET A 576 1.91 12.84 -23.62
C MET A 576 2.12 11.79 -22.53
N PHE A 577 1.29 11.84 -21.52
CA PHE A 577 1.25 10.79 -20.52
C PHE A 577 0.98 9.44 -21.19
N GLY A 578 1.80 8.43 -20.87
CA GLY A 578 1.68 7.09 -21.45
C GLY A 578 2.53 6.86 -22.71
N ASP A 579 3.12 7.90 -23.32
CA ASP A 579 4.05 7.73 -24.43
C ASP A 579 5.27 6.93 -24.03
N VAL A 580 5.79 6.13 -24.95
CA VAL A 580 7.08 5.44 -24.79
C VAL A 580 8.14 6.26 -25.51
N ILE A 581 9.18 6.62 -24.77
CA ILE A 581 10.30 7.40 -25.26
C ILE A 581 11.63 6.71 -24.95
N ARG A 582 12.66 7.01 -25.73
CA ARG A 582 14.01 6.52 -25.47
C ARG A 582 14.73 7.44 -24.50
N ALA A 583 15.32 6.89 -23.42
CA ALA A 583 16.05 7.68 -22.45
C ALA A 583 17.26 6.92 -21.90
N ARG A 584 18.36 7.64 -21.67
CA ARG A 584 19.60 7.12 -21.10
C ARG A 584 19.64 7.31 -19.61
N LEU A 585 19.91 6.25 -18.85
CA LEU A 585 20.12 6.35 -17.41
C LEU A 585 21.44 7.08 -17.12
N THR A 586 21.37 8.26 -16.51
CA THR A 586 22.56 9.10 -16.21
C THR A 586 22.92 9.12 -14.73
N GLU A 587 21.94 8.85 -13.83
CA GLU A 587 22.18 8.75 -12.40
C GLU A 587 21.28 7.70 -11.78
N ALA A 588 21.86 6.89 -10.88
CA ALA A 588 21.16 5.96 -10.02
C ALA A 588 21.73 6.09 -8.60
N SER A 589 20.96 6.67 -7.69
CA SER A 589 21.40 6.97 -6.32
C SER A 589 20.65 6.15 -5.29
N PRO A 590 21.20 5.03 -4.80
CA PRO A 590 20.57 4.24 -3.73
C PRO A 590 20.39 5.03 -2.43
N VAL A 591 21.22 6.04 -2.20
CA VAL A 591 21.11 6.92 -1.02
C VAL A 591 19.80 7.69 -1.00
N THR A 592 19.36 8.18 -2.15
CA THR A 592 18.11 8.95 -2.28
C THR A 592 16.95 8.14 -2.85
N GLY A 593 17.21 6.96 -3.44
CA GLY A 593 16.27 6.19 -4.24
C GLY A 593 15.91 6.90 -5.56
N GLY A 594 16.74 7.84 -6.01
CA GLY A 594 16.53 8.61 -7.24
C GLY A 594 17.14 7.96 -8.47
N LEU A 595 16.41 8.02 -9.60
CA LEU A 595 16.90 7.71 -10.92
C LEU A 595 16.77 8.98 -11.78
N ILE A 596 17.80 9.31 -12.54
CA ILE A 596 17.77 10.42 -13.52
C ILE A 596 18.07 9.84 -14.89
N PHE A 597 17.21 10.19 -15.83
CA PHE A 597 17.37 9.85 -17.21
C PHE A 597 17.63 11.11 -18.04
N LYS A 598 18.26 10.95 -19.18
CA LYS A 598 18.41 11.97 -20.22
C LYS A 598 17.62 11.51 -21.45
N TYR A 599 16.80 12.38 -22.00
CA TYR A 599 16.09 12.10 -23.24
C TYR A 599 17.08 11.82 -24.38
N VAL A 600 16.78 10.81 -25.17
CA VAL A 600 17.54 10.45 -26.39
C VAL A 600 16.60 10.63 -27.58
N ASP A 601 16.94 11.58 -28.46
CA ASP A 601 16.20 11.71 -29.71
C ASP A 601 16.25 10.39 -30.49
N ALA A 602 15.12 9.93 -30.97
CA ALA A 602 15.09 8.82 -31.92
C ALA A 602 15.86 9.26 -33.15
N VAL A 603 17.04 8.67 -33.37
CA VAL A 603 17.76 8.83 -34.64
C VAL A 603 16.80 8.32 -35.70
N SER A 604 16.34 9.21 -36.57
CA SER A 604 15.59 8.82 -37.77
C SER A 604 16.49 7.90 -38.60
N TYR A 605 16.35 6.60 -38.40
CA TYR A 605 16.78 5.66 -39.44
C TYR A 605 15.84 5.92 -40.61
N THR A 606 16.25 6.82 -41.51
CA THR A 606 15.73 6.85 -42.87
C THR A 606 15.93 5.45 -43.44
N HIS A 607 14.85 4.74 -43.57
CA HIS A 607 14.81 3.55 -44.41
C HIS A 607 15.29 3.99 -45.80
N LEU A 608 16.54 3.71 -46.11
CA LEU A 608 16.98 3.61 -47.50
C LEU A 608 16.11 2.53 -48.12
N ARG A 609 15.06 2.95 -48.83
CA ARG A 609 14.36 2.09 -49.77
C ARG A 609 15.43 1.58 -50.74
N ALA A 610 15.72 0.30 -50.66
CA ALA A 610 16.45 -0.39 -51.71
C ALA A 610 15.65 -0.20 -53.00
N HIS A 611 16.19 0.59 -53.91
CA HIS A 611 15.75 0.61 -55.28
C HIS A 611 15.99 -0.81 -55.84
N GLU A 612 14.92 -1.56 -56.02
CA GLU A 612 14.95 -2.71 -56.93
C GLU A 612 15.29 -2.21 -58.34
N THR A 613 16.54 -2.34 -58.71
CA THR A 613 16.92 -2.33 -60.11
C THR A 613 16.46 -3.61 -60.74
N LYS A 614 15.36 -3.53 -61.50
CA LYS A 614 15.06 -4.52 -62.58
C LYS A 614 16.25 -4.49 -63.54
N ALA A 615 17.02 -5.55 -63.61
CA ALA A 615 17.86 -5.89 -64.73
C ALA A 615 17.54 -7.32 -65.15
N ASN A 616 17.14 -7.42 -66.36
CA ASN A 616 16.82 -8.60 -67.13
C ASN A 616 17.87 -9.72 -67.01
N LEU A 617 17.48 -10.97 -66.85
CA LEU A 617 17.58 -12.07 -67.84
C LEU A 617 16.97 -13.33 -67.20
#